data_b257e8a4df6424a285ac0fc104c1bfc1
#
_entry.id   b257e8a4df6424a285ac0fc104c1bfc1
#
_cell.length_a   1.000
_cell.length_b   1.000
_cell.length_c   1.000
_cell.angle_alpha   90.00
_cell.angle_beta   90.00
_cell.angle_gamma   90.00
#
_symmetry.space_group_name_H-M   'P 1'
#
loop_
_entity.id
_entity.type
_entity.pdbx_description
1 polymer ?
#
loop_
_entity_poly.entity_id
_entity_poly.type
_entity_poly.pdbx_seq_one_letter_code
_entity_poly.pdbx_strand_id
1 'polypeptide(L)'
;MKVGIISLGCAKNLVDTEVMLGILKNHGAKITANPAEADVLVVNTCAFITSAKEESITTILNLAEYKAAGKCRALIVAGCLGQRYRQELLDEMPEIDAIVGTTAWNKIIEVIEETLKGNRVVWIGEDKIIYSAKTPRILTTPNYTAYVKIAEGCDHACAFCAIPLIRGRQVSRPIEDIKAEVERLAEKGVKEINLIAQDSTNYGRDLYGEVKLCDLLRELVKVKKIHWIRILYSYPQSFSDELIELIAAEPKICNYVDLPLQHAADTVLKRMHRPDTRAQIENLLKKLREKIPGVSIRSTFIVGYPGETEEEFQTLKNFLIEQRLDKVGIFVYSAEEDTPAFSMEKAG
;
A
#
# COMPACT_ATOMS: atom_id res chain seq x y z
N MET A 1 24.63 16.24 -7.37
CA MET A 1 23.19 16.47 -7.46
C MET A 1 22.57 16.20 -6.09
N LYS A 2 21.74 17.11 -5.57
CA LYS A 2 20.92 16.93 -4.38
C LYS A 2 19.50 16.56 -4.79
N VAL A 3 18.93 15.51 -4.18
CA VAL A 3 17.56 15.03 -4.48
C VAL A 3 16.73 15.04 -3.21
N GLY A 4 15.56 15.64 -3.28
CA GLY A 4 14.52 15.58 -2.25
C GLY A 4 13.39 14.66 -2.70
N ILE A 5 12.88 13.80 -1.81
CA ILE A 5 11.69 12.98 -2.09
C ILE A 5 10.65 13.20 -1.00
N ILE A 6 9.42 13.52 -1.42
CA ILE A 6 8.24 13.54 -0.56
C ILE A 6 7.43 12.28 -0.84
N SER A 7 7.08 11.54 0.22
CA SER A 7 6.29 10.31 0.12
C SER A 7 4.90 10.52 0.69
N LEU A 8 3.90 10.35 -0.14
CA LEU A 8 2.49 10.45 0.22
C LEU A 8 1.83 9.07 0.20
N GLY A 9 0.65 8.97 0.84
CA GLY A 9 -0.19 7.80 0.80
C GLY A 9 0.21 6.70 1.80
N CYS A 10 0.35 5.47 1.33
CA CYS A 10 0.39 4.28 2.17
C CYS A 10 1.80 3.71 2.39
N ALA A 11 1.91 2.69 3.27
CA ALA A 11 3.17 2.00 3.55
C ALA A 11 3.83 1.37 2.29
N LYS A 12 3.04 0.99 1.26
CA LYS A 12 3.59 0.48 0.00
C LYS A 12 4.34 1.57 -0.76
N ASN A 13 3.76 2.78 -0.82
CA ASN A 13 4.44 3.95 -1.40
C ASN A 13 5.71 4.33 -0.61
N LEU A 14 5.65 4.25 0.72
CA LEU A 14 6.83 4.51 1.55
C LEU A 14 7.97 3.58 1.22
N VAL A 15 7.70 2.27 1.07
CA VAL A 15 8.72 1.29 0.66
C VAL A 15 9.28 1.63 -0.73
N ASP A 16 8.43 2.02 -1.69
CA ASP A 16 8.89 2.42 -3.03
C ASP A 16 9.80 3.67 -2.94
N THR A 17 9.46 4.64 -2.08
CA THR A 17 10.31 5.80 -1.79
C THR A 17 11.67 5.40 -1.20
N GLU A 18 11.70 4.51 -0.21
CA GLU A 18 12.92 4.04 0.44
C GLU A 18 13.85 3.30 -0.54
N VAL A 19 13.26 2.58 -1.50
CA VAL A 19 14.00 1.93 -2.59
C VAL A 19 14.57 2.98 -3.54
N MET A 20 13.78 3.95 -3.99
CA MET A 20 14.28 5.04 -4.84
C MET A 20 15.42 5.81 -4.16
N LEU A 21 15.28 6.13 -2.86
CA LEU A 21 16.36 6.76 -2.08
C LEU A 21 17.64 5.91 -2.05
N GLY A 22 17.50 4.60 -1.91
CA GLY A 22 18.63 3.67 -1.95
C GLY A 22 19.36 3.66 -3.29
N ILE A 23 18.62 3.62 -4.39
CA ILE A 23 19.15 3.66 -5.75
C ILE A 23 19.86 4.98 -6.00
N LEU A 24 19.23 6.11 -5.68
CA LEU A 24 19.80 7.44 -5.84
C LEU A 24 21.11 7.61 -5.06
N LYS A 25 21.15 7.17 -3.80
CA LYS A 25 22.36 7.25 -2.98
C LYS A 25 23.49 6.40 -3.57
N ASN A 26 23.20 5.20 -4.06
CA ASN A 26 24.20 4.33 -4.68
C ASN A 26 24.78 4.93 -5.97
N HIS A 27 24.01 5.80 -6.66
CA HIS A 27 24.49 6.57 -7.83
C HIS A 27 25.11 7.93 -7.45
N GLY A 28 25.46 8.13 -6.17
CA GLY A 28 26.18 9.31 -5.73
C GLY A 28 25.32 10.56 -5.50
N ALA A 29 23.99 10.46 -5.55
CA ALA A 29 23.11 11.56 -5.18
C ALA A 29 23.18 11.87 -3.68
N LYS A 30 23.18 13.14 -3.32
CA LYS A 30 23.01 13.60 -1.94
C LYS A 30 21.52 13.75 -1.65
N ILE A 31 21.02 13.06 -0.64
CA ILE A 31 19.61 13.17 -0.23
C ILE A 31 19.45 14.37 0.69
N THR A 32 18.42 15.16 0.48
CA THR A 32 18.05 16.30 1.32
C THR A 32 16.58 16.23 1.74
N ALA A 33 16.31 16.61 2.99
CA ALA A 33 14.96 16.80 3.48
C ALA A 33 14.43 18.23 3.26
N ASN A 34 15.31 19.15 2.84
CA ASN A 34 14.94 20.55 2.57
C ASN A 34 14.69 20.75 1.06
N PRO A 35 13.44 20.97 0.62
CA PRO A 35 13.12 21.18 -0.79
C PRO A 35 13.88 22.36 -1.42
N ALA A 36 14.13 23.43 -0.66
CA ALA A 36 14.85 24.62 -1.14
C ALA A 36 16.32 24.35 -1.52
N GLU A 37 16.88 23.22 -1.07
CA GLU A 37 18.25 22.81 -1.38
C GLU A 37 18.35 21.80 -2.51
N ALA A 38 17.23 21.25 -2.94
CA ALA A 38 17.20 20.19 -3.92
C ALA A 38 17.44 20.70 -5.34
N ASP A 39 18.27 19.99 -6.09
CA ASP A 39 18.41 20.17 -7.54
C ASP A 39 17.28 19.45 -8.29
N VAL A 40 16.75 18.35 -7.70
CA VAL A 40 15.64 17.55 -8.21
C VAL A 40 14.69 17.23 -7.07
N LEU A 41 13.41 17.43 -7.30
CA LEU A 41 12.33 17.03 -6.37
C LEU A 41 11.51 15.90 -6.96
N VAL A 42 11.22 14.89 -6.13
CA VAL A 42 10.37 13.75 -6.49
C VAL A 42 9.18 13.72 -5.51
N VAL A 43 7.98 13.63 -6.04
CA VAL A 43 6.76 13.39 -5.23
C VAL A 43 6.26 11.99 -5.51
N ASN A 44 6.36 11.09 -4.53
CA ASN A 44 5.75 9.77 -4.63
C ASN A 44 4.30 9.87 -4.15
N THR A 45 3.36 9.81 -5.09
CA THR A 45 1.97 10.22 -4.98
C THR A 45 1.00 9.07 -4.70
N CYS A 46 -0.16 9.40 -4.14
CA CYS A 46 -1.31 8.52 -4.00
C CYS A 46 -2.44 8.94 -4.96
N ALA A 47 -3.23 7.95 -5.43
CA ALA A 47 -4.41 8.19 -6.26
C ALA A 47 -5.53 7.18 -5.92
N PHE A 48 -5.61 6.75 -4.66
CA PHE A 48 -6.56 5.73 -4.24
C PHE A 48 -7.96 6.29 -4.00
N ILE A 49 -8.05 7.50 -3.44
CA ILE A 49 -9.31 8.23 -3.20
C ILE A 49 -9.13 9.71 -3.56
N THR A 50 -10.23 10.42 -3.77
CA THR A 50 -10.23 11.83 -4.18
C THR A 50 -9.38 12.71 -3.28
N SER A 51 -9.54 12.62 -1.95
CA SER A 51 -8.74 13.41 -1.01
C SER A 51 -7.23 13.16 -1.10
N ALA A 52 -6.81 11.93 -1.42
CA ALA A 52 -5.40 11.60 -1.63
C ALA A 52 -4.86 12.11 -2.98
N LYS A 53 -5.73 12.23 -4.00
CA LYS A 53 -5.40 12.89 -5.27
C LYS A 53 -5.21 14.40 -5.04
N GLU A 54 -6.12 15.04 -4.31
CA GLU A 54 -6.03 16.46 -3.95
C GLU A 54 -4.76 16.78 -3.15
N GLU A 55 -4.43 15.96 -2.14
CA GLU A 55 -3.17 16.08 -1.38
C GLU A 55 -1.96 15.97 -2.32
N SER A 56 -1.98 15.00 -3.24
CA SER A 56 -0.89 14.79 -4.19
C SER A 56 -0.72 15.99 -5.13
N ILE A 57 -1.79 16.50 -5.71
CA ILE A 57 -1.79 17.67 -6.61
C ILE A 57 -1.32 18.91 -5.85
N THR A 58 -1.87 19.17 -4.66
CA THR A 58 -1.47 20.30 -3.82
C THR A 58 0.02 20.25 -3.48
N THR A 59 0.55 19.07 -3.17
CA THR A 59 1.96 18.88 -2.88
C THR A 59 2.82 19.14 -4.11
N ILE A 60 2.42 18.68 -5.29
CA ILE A 60 3.13 18.94 -6.55
C ILE A 60 3.21 20.45 -6.82
N LEU A 61 2.09 21.17 -6.71
CA LEU A 61 2.02 22.62 -6.94
C LEU A 61 2.89 23.39 -5.95
N ASN A 62 2.84 23.05 -4.67
CA ASN A 62 3.70 23.68 -3.64
C ASN A 62 5.20 23.45 -3.92
N LEU A 63 5.57 22.29 -4.46
CA LEU A 63 6.96 22.00 -4.80
C LEU A 63 7.41 22.66 -6.12
N ALA A 64 6.47 22.93 -7.02
CA ALA A 64 6.75 23.67 -8.25
C ALA A 64 7.24 25.10 -7.97
N GLU A 65 6.86 25.69 -6.83
CA GLU A 65 7.37 27.01 -6.41
C GLU A 65 8.89 27.03 -6.24
N TYR A 66 9.49 25.93 -5.76
CA TYR A 66 10.98 25.84 -5.66
C TYR A 66 11.66 25.76 -7.01
N LYS A 67 10.96 25.27 -8.05
CA LYS A 67 11.43 25.31 -9.43
C LYS A 67 11.36 26.73 -9.99
N ALA A 68 10.27 27.44 -9.75
CA ALA A 68 10.13 28.85 -10.13
C ALA A 68 11.15 29.76 -9.41
N ALA A 69 11.49 29.46 -8.15
CA ALA A 69 12.51 30.19 -7.37
C ALA A 69 13.96 29.89 -7.81
N GLY A 70 14.17 28.93 -8.70
CA GLY A 70 15.39 28.84 -9.52
C GLY A 70 16.45 27.83 -9.11
N LYS A 71 16.29 27.05 -8.00
CA LYS A 71 17.30 26.03 -7.67
C LYS A 71 16.90 24.64 -8.14
N CYS A 72 15.65 24.25 -7.94
CA CYS A 72 15.13 22.98 -8.42
C CYS A 72 15.05 23.01 -9.95
N ARG A 73 15.70 22.04 -10.59
CA ARG A 73 15.79 21.94 -12.05
C ARG A 73 14.80 20.94 -12.64
N ALA A 74 14.28 20.04 -11.81
CA ALA A 74 13.33 19.01 -12.24
C ALA A 74 12.38 18.65 -11.11
N LEU A 75 11.09 18.59 -11.44
CA LEU A 75 10.01 18.10 -10.58
C LEU A 75 9.43 16.82 -11.20
N ILE A 76 9.61 15.71 -10.50
CA ILE A 76 9.22 14.37 -10.96
C ILE A 76 8.08 13.84 -10.11
N VAL A 77 7.05 13.34 -10.75
CA VAL A 77 5.90 12.68 -10.08
C VAL A 77 6.06 11.17 -10.20
N ALA A 78 6.16 10.49 -9.06
CA ALA A 78 6.21 9.05 -8.98
C ALA A 78 4.93 8.47 -8.36
N GLY A 79 4.74 7.16 -8.49
CA GLY A 79 3.71 6.42 -7.75
C GLY A 79 2.33 6.37 -8.41
N CYS A 80 1.30 6.29 -7.56
CA CYS A 80 -0.05 5.90 -8.00
C CYS A 80 -0.72 6.94 -8.92
N LEU A 81 -0.54 8.24 -8.66
CA LEU A 81 -1.14 9.29 -9.50
C LEU A 81 -0.54 9.25 -10.91
N GLY A 82 0.79 9.22 -10.99
CA GLY A 82 1.50 9.11 -12.27
C GLY A 82 1.17 7.81 -13.01
N GLN A 83 1.03 6.67 -12.31
CA GLN A 83 0.63 5.40 -12.90
C GLN A 83 -0.79 5.45 -13.50
N ARG A 84 -1.73 6.13 -12.81
CA ARG A 84 -3.14 6.16 -13.19
C ARG A 84 -3.40 7.09 -14.36
N TYR A 85 -2.85 8.32 -14.33
CA TYR A 85 -3.17 9.38 -15.29
C TYR A 85 -2.10 9.60 -16.37
N ARG A 86 -0.90 9.09 -16.19
CA ARG A 86 0.16 9.01 -17.23
C ARG A 86 0.38 10.35 -17.97
N GLN A 87 0.26 10.31 -19.32
CA GLN A 87 0.45 11.45 -20.19
C GLN A 87 -0.55 12.59 -19.91
N GLU A 88 -1.80 12.28 -19.57
CA GLU A 88 -2.82 13.27 -19.21
C GLU A 88 -2.36 14.15 -18.05
N LEU A 89 -1.81 13.56 -16.98
CA LEU A 89 -1.27 14.32 -15.84
C LEU A 89 -0.10 15.24 -16.25
N LEU A 90 0.75 14.77 -17.17
CA LEU A 90 1.86 15.56 -17.66
C LEU A 90 1.36 16.75 -18.53
N ASP A 91 0.33 16.52 -19.32
CA ASP A 91 -0.23 17.55 -20.21
C ASP A 91 -1.02 18.62 -19.43
N GLU A 92 -1.77 18.21 -18.41
CA GLU A 92 -2.57 19.11 -17.56
C GLU A 92 -1.72 19.91 -16.55
N MET A 93 -0.54 19.38 -16.17
CA MET A 93 0.34 20.02 -15.19
C MET A 93 1.72 20.32 -15.80
N PRO A 94 1.90 21.52 -16.42
CA PRO A 94 3.15 21.91 -17.06
C PRO A 94 4.34 22.04 -16.09
N GLU A 95 4.08 22.13 -14.80
CA GLU A 95 5.10 22.17 -13.74
C GLU A 95 5.86 20.84 -13.63
N ILE A 96 5.24 19.73 -14.02
CA ILE A 96 5.82 18.39 -13.96
C ILE A 96 6.76 18.16 -15.15
N ASP A 97 7.97 17.71 -14.88
CA ASP A 97 8.96 17.42 -15.92
C ASP A 97 8.98 15.92 -16.30
N ALA A 98 8.64 15.04 -15.37
CA ALA A 98 8.58 13.60 -15.66
C ALA A 98 7.62 12.85 -14.75
N ILE A 99 7.17 11.70 -15.25
CA ILE A 99 6.32 10.74 -14.52
C ILE A 99 6.99 9.38 -14.44
N VAL A 100 6.97 8.79 -13.22
CA VAL A 100 7.47 7.44 -12.93
C VAL A 100 6.33 6.60 -12.34
N GLY A 101 5.87 5.58 -13.05
CA GLY A 101 4.82 4.68 -12.59
C GLY A 101 5.25 3.82 -11.39
N THR A 102 4.27 3.11 -10.81
CA THR A 102 4.46 2.27 -9.61
C THR A 102 5.43 1.11 -9.80
N THR A 103 5.66 0.67 -11.04
CA THR A 103 6.56 -0.43 -11.39
C THR A 103 7.86 0.05 -12.03
N ALA A 104 8.03 1.38 -12.21
CA ALA A 104 9.19 1.97 -12.88
C ALA A 104 10.18 2.66 -11.92
N TRP A 105 10.04 2.48 -10.60
CA TRP A 105 10.92 3.07 -9.58
C TRP A 105 12.42 2.76 -9.80
N ASN A 106 12.74 1.63 -10.43
CA ASN A 106 14.11 1.24 -10.78
C ASN A 106 14.74 2.11 -11.88
N LYS A 107 13.92 2.87 -12.60
CA LYS A 107 14.33 3.77 -13.68
C LYS A 107 14.51 5.22 -13.23
N ILE A 108 14.44 5.47 -11.93
CA ILE A 108 14.49 6.84 -11.39
C ILE A 108 15.75 7.60 -11.81
N ILE A 109 16.89 6.94 -11.98
CA ILE A 109 18.14 7.57 -12.42
C ILE A 109 18.02 8.01 -13.87
N GLU A 110 17.65 7.11 -14.77
CA GLU A 110 17.51 7.39 -16.20
C GLU A 110 16.46 8.49 -16.43
N VAL A 111 15.35 8.46 -15.68
CA VAL A 111 14.34 9.53 -15.74
C VAL A 111 14.91 10.88 -15.34
N ILE A 112 15.65 10.95 -14.24
CA ILE A 112 16.30 12.20 -13.80
C ILE A 112 17.28 12.70 -14.86
N GLU A 113 18.11 11.83 -15.42
CA GLU A 113 19.09 12.22 -16.44
C GLU A 113 18.43 12.78 -17.70
N GLU A 114 17.36 12.13 -18.20
CA GLU A 114 16.60 12.63 -19.36
C GLU A 114 15.93 13.97 -19.07
N THR A 115 15.33 14.10 -17.89
CA THR A 115 14.67 15.33 -17.47
C THR A 115 15.66 16.50 -17.36
N LEU A 116 16.85 16.25 -16.83
CA LEU A 116 17.90 17.29 -16.73
C LEU A 116 18.48 17.72 -18.08
N LYS A 117 18.29 16.92 -19.16
CA LYS A 117 18.59 17.32 -20.55
C LYS A 117 17.48 18.15 -21.17
N GLY A 118 16.36 18.36 -20.47
CA GLY A 118 15.21 19.13 -20.94
C GLY A 118 14.11 18.28 -21.59
N ASN A 119 14.21 16.95 -21.52
CA ASN A 119 13.19 16.06 -22.05
C ASN A 119 12.06 15.88 -21.01
N ARG A 120 10.79 16.00 -21.44
CA ARG A 120 9.64 15.59 -20.64
C ARG A 120 9.32 14.12 -20.92
N VAL A 121 9.34 13.27 -19.89
CA VAL A 121 9.23 11.82 -20.07
C VAL A 121 8.17 11.21 -19.17
N VAL A 122 7.44 10.22 -19.71
CA VAL A 122 6.50 9.37 -18.96
C VAL A 122 7.04 7.95 -18.99
N TRP A 123 7.47 7.46 -17.83
CA TRP A 123 8.00 6.12 -17.70
C TRP A 123 7.05 5.24 -16.87
N ILE A 124 6.22 4.48 -17.55
CA ILE A 124 5.29 3.52 -16.96
C ILE A 124 5.85 2.14 -17.26
N GLY A 125 6.24 1.41 -16.22
CA GLY A 125 6.75 0.06 -16.39
C GLY A 125 5.65 -0.87 -16.89
N GLU A 126 5.94 -1.66 -17.92
CA GLU A 126 5.07 -2.72 -18.40
C GLU A 126 5.22 -3.99 -17.57
N ASP A 127 6.43 -4.25 -17.07
CA ASP A 127 6.75 -5.41 -16.24
C ASP A 127 6.41 -5.16 -14.78
N LYS A 128 5.81 -6.14 -14.13
CA LYS A 128 5.57 -6.15 -12.69
C LYS A 128 6.88 -6.41 -11.96
N ILE A 129 7.70 -5.39 -11.84
CA ILE A 129 8.97 -5.47 -11.11
C ILE A 129 8.69 -5.20 -9.64
N ILE A 130 8.90 -6.20 -8.79
CA ILE A 130 8.98 -6.02 -7.35
C ILE A 130 10.46 -5.97 -6.97
N TYR A 131 10.83 -5.07 -6.05
CA TYR A 131 12.19 -5.02 -5.53
C TYR A 131 12.54 -6.34 -4.82
N SER A 132 13.82 -6.66 -4.78
CA SER A 132 14.35 -7.85 -4.11
C SER A 132 15.15 -7.48 -2.87
N ALA A 133 15.52 -8.50 -2.10
CA ALA A 133 16.44 -8.36 -0.98
C ALA A 133 17.76 -7.67 -1.36
N LYS A 134 18.22 -7.79 -2.61
CA LYS A 134 19.47 -7.17 -3.10
C LYS A 134 19.29 -5.69 -3.49
N THR A 135 18.06 -5.23 -3.66
CA THR A 135 17.78 -3.85 -4.06
C THR A 135 18.21 -2.88 -2.96
N PRO A 136 18.96 -1.82 -3.27
CA PRO A 136 19.33 -0.80 -2.31
C PRO A 136 18.11 -0.16 -1.69
N ARG A 137 18.10 0.04 -0.37
CA ARG A 137 17.01 0.65 0.36
C ARG A 137 17.51 1.46 1.54
N ILE A 138 17.01 2.68 1.72
CA ILE A 138 17.24 3.55 2.86
C ILE A 138 15.94 3.61 3.66
N LEU A 139 15.96 3.11 4.90
CA LEU A 139 14.80 3.20 5.77
C LEU A 139 14.55 4.65 6.18
N THR A 140 13.29 5.05 6.14
CA THR A 140 12.79 6.35 6.62
C THR A 140 11.90 6.20 7.86
N THR A 141 11.56 4.96 8.21
CA THR A 141 10.93 4.61 9.48
C THR A 141 11.91 4.72 10.64
N PRO A 142 11.42 4.79 11.91
CA PRO A 142 12.29 4.61 13.06
C PRO A 142 13.13 3.33 12.96
N ASN A 143 14.35 3.36 13.43
CA ASN A 143 15.35 2.31 13.24
C ASN A 143 14.97 0.92 13.81
N TYR A 144 13.94 0.86 14.67
CA TYR A 144 13.44 -0.37 15.27
C TYR A 144 12.28 -1.02 14.51
N THR A 145 11.71 -0.38 13.51
CA THR A 145 10.57 -0.91 12.73
C THR A 145 10.76 -0.70 11.23
N ALA A 146 10.30 -1.66 10.43
CA ALA A 146 10.31 -1.56 8.97
C ALA A 146 9.08 -2.22 8.35
N TYR A 147 8.61 -1.66 7.23
CA TYR A 147 7.66 -2.35 6.37
C TYR A 147 8.38 -3.28 5.40
N VAL A 148 7.83 -4.46 5.19
CA VAL A 148 8.34 -5.44 4.21
C VAL A 148 7.20 -5.79 3.26
N LYS A 149 7.33 -5.36 2.03
CA LYS A 149 6.37 -5.66 0.97
C LYS A 149 6.57 -7.10 0.51
N ILE A 150 5.56 -7.95 0.73
CA ILE A 150 5.60 -9.38 0.39
C ILE A 150 4.99 -9.68 -0.98
N ALA A 151 4.08 -8.81 -1.43
CA ALA A 151 3.46 -8.87 -2.75
C ALA A 151 3.04 -7.47 -3.21
N GLU A 152 2.78 -7.32 -4.51
CA GLU A 152 2.28 -6.11 -5.16
C GLU A 152 1.06 -6.45 -6.02
N GLY A 153 0.06 -5.54 -6.10
CA GLY A 153 -1.15 -5.76 -6.86
C GLY A 153 -2.19 -6.62 -6.12
N CYS A 154 -3.38 -6.78 -6.71
CA CYS A 154 -4.49 -7.48 -6.08
C CYS A 154 -5.38 -8.14 -7.13
N ASP A 155 -5.80 -9.39 -6.87
CA ASP A 155 -6.70 -10.13 -7.76
C ASP A 155 -8.18 -10.00 -7.38
N HIS A 156 -8.50 -9.29 -6.27
CA HIS A 156 -9.88 -9.03 -5.90
C HIS A 156 -10.50 -7.97 -6.80
N ALA A 157 -11.76 -8.19 -7.17
CA ALA A 157 -12.55 -7.31 -8.01
C ALA A 157 -13.55 -6.46 -7.19
N CYS A 158 -13.12 -5.93 -6.03
CA CYS A 158 -13.98 -5.07 -5.22
C CYS A 158 -14.45 -3.86 -6.02
N ALA A 159 -15.77 -3.63 -6.07
CA ALA A 159 -16.38 -2.68 -6.99
C ALA A 159 -15.96 -1.21 -6.79
N PHE A 160 -15.47 -0.84 -5.60
CA PHE A 160 -15.01 0.51 -5.25
C PHE A 160 -13.51 0.72 -5.44
N CYS A 161 -12.75 -0.32 -5.83
CA CYS A 161 -11.30 -0.31 -5.65
C CYS A 161 -10.56 -0.09 -6.98
N ALA A 162 -9.76 0.98 -7.04
CA ALA A 162 -8.91 1.30 -8.18
C ALA A 162 -7.55 0.56 -8.19
N ILE A 163 -7.25 -0.26 -7.18
CA ILE A 163 -5.93 -0.93 -7.07
C ILE A 163 -5.60 -1.80 -8.28
N PRO A 164 -6.50 -2.64 -8.82
CA PRO A 164 -6.18 -3.44 -10.00
C PRO A 164 -5.81 -2.59 -11.22
N LEU A 165 -6.38 -1.38 -11.35
CA LEU A 165 -6.07 -0.44 -12.43
C LEU A 165 -4.69 0.23 -12.24
N ILE A 166 -4.30 0.48 -10.97
CA ILE A 166 -3.06 1.21 -10.64
C ILE A 166 -1.87 0.24 -10.49
N ARG A 167 -2.06 -0.85 -9.72
CA ARG A 167 -0.98 -1.78 -9.34
C ARG A 167 -1.11 -3.17 -9.98
N GLY A 168 -2.17 -3.37 -10.76
CA GLY A 168 -2.41 -4.61 -11.50
C GLY A 168 -2.71 -5.82 -10.62
N ARG A 169 -2.56 -7.01 -11.20
CA ARG A 169 -2.77 -8.30 -10.52
C ARG A 169 -1.67 -8.56 -9.50
N GLN A 170 -1.96 -9.45 -8.54
CA GLN A 170 -0.99 -9.82 -7.51
C GLN A 170 0.25 -10.49 -8.11
N VAL A 171 1.41 -10.06 -7.61
CA VAL A 171 2.72 -10.68 -7.84
C VAL A 171 3.42 -10.80 -6.51
N SER A 172 3.69 -12.02 -6.07
CA SER A 172 4.34 -12.33 -4.79
C SER A 172 5.85 -12.43 -4.94
N ARG A 173 6.57 -12.04 -3.88
CA ARG A 173 8.02 -12.26 -3.78
C ARG A 173 8.31 -13.67 -3.23
N PRO A 174 9.41 -14.32 -3.64
CA PRO A 174 9.83 -15.61 -3.06
C PRO A 174 10.07 -15.52 -1.54
N ILE A 175 9.76 -16.61 -0.83
CA ILE A 175 9.95 -16.68 0.64
C ILE A 175 11.41 -16.39 1.00
N GLU A 176 12.36 -16.96 0.28
CA GLU A 176 13.79 -16.83 0.52
C GLU A 176 14.26 -15.38 0.35
N ASP A 177 13.70 -14.67 -0.62
CA ASP A 177 14.02 -13.26 -0.87
C ASP A 177 13.50 -12.37 0.27
N ILE A 178 12.26 -12.58 0.71
CA ILE A 178 11.69 -11.85 1.84
C ILE A 178 12.48 -12.12 3.13
N LYS A 179 12.83 -13.39 3.39
CA LYS A 179 13.63 -13.78 4.54
C LYS A 179 15.00 -13.11 4.54
N ALA A 180 15.69 -13.11 3.41
CA ALA A 180 16.98 -12.44 3.26
C ALA A 180 16.91 -10.93 3.51
N GLU A 181 15.81 -10.27 3.10
CA GLU A 181 15.59 -8.85 3.44
C GLU A 181 15.39 -8.67 4.94
N VAL A 182 14.55 -9.49 5.57
CA VAL A 182 14.28 -9.43 7.02
C VAL A 182 15.53 -9.68 7.85
N GLU A 183 16.38 -10.62 7.45
CA GLU A 183 17.67 -10.88 8.10
C GLU A 183 18.57 -9.63 8.04
N ARG A 184 18.70 -8.99 6.89
CA ARG A 184 19.48 -7.74 6.75
C ARG A 184 18.90 -6.58 7.56
N LEU A 185 17.57 -6.45 7.64
CA LEU A 185 16.91 -5.45 8.47
C LEU A 185 17.19 -5.71 9.96
N ALA A 186 17.13 -6.96 10.38
CA ALA A 186 17.45 -7.39 11.73
C ALA A 186 18.91 -7.09 12.12
N GLU A 187 19.86 -7.27 11.20
CA GLU A 187 21.26 -6.90 11.38
C GLU A 187 21.46 -5.39 11.56
N LYS A 188 20.64 -4.57 10.89
CA LYS A 188 20.63 -3.11 11.04
C LYS A 188 19.91 -2.62 12.31
N GLY A 189 19.39 -3.51 13.14
CA GLY A 189 18.77 -3.19 14.41
C GLY A 189 17.24 -3.15 14.42
N VAL A 190 16.59 -3.45 13.31
CA VAL A 190 15.13 -3.55 13.25
C VAL A 190 14.65 -4.67 14.17
N LYS A 191 13.60 -4.40 14.95
CA LYS A 191 12.99 -5.32 15.93
C LYS A 191 11.59 -5.75 15.54
N GLU A 192 10.86 -4.89 14.84
CA GLU A 192 9.52 -5.15 14.34
C GLU A 192 9.50 -5.05 12.81
N ILE A 193 8.93 -6.05 12.17
CA ILE A 193 8.59 -6.00 10.75
C ILE A 193 7.08 -6.00 10.56
N ASN A 194 6.63 -5.15 9.67
CA ASN A 194 5.24 -5.06 9.26
C ASN A 194 5.13 -5.62 7.84
N LEU A 195 4.55 -6.80 7.69
CA LEU A 195 4.31 -7.42 6.38
C LEU A 195 3.16 -6.70 5.69
N ILE A 196 3.38 -6.27 4.47
CA ILE A 196 2.42 -5.51 3.68
C ILE A 196 2.27 -6.06 2.26
N ALA A 197 1.02 -6.10 1.81
CA ALA A 197 0.58 -6.29 0.44
C ALA A 197 -0.73 -5.53 0.23
N GLN A 198 -1.40 -5.66 -0.89
CA GLN A 198 -2.79 -5.24 -1.05
C GLN A 198 -3.76 -6.25 -0.42
N ASP A 199 -3.39 -7.54 -0.49
CA ASP A 199 -3.97 -8.64 0.29
C ASP A 199 -2.83 -9.56 0.74
N SER A 200 -2.46 -9.48 2.02
CA SER A 200 -1.39 -10.30 2.58
C SER A 200 -1.82 -11.76 2.76
N THR A 201 -3.12 -12.01 2.96
CA THR A 201 -3.65 -13.37 3.17
C THR A 201 -3.68 -14.22 1.90
N ASN A 202 -3.54 -13.59 0.71
CA ASN A 202 -3.45 -14.30 -0.56
C ASN A 202 -2.00 -14.52 -1.03
N TYR A 203 -1.01 -14.18 -0.19
CA TYR A 203 0.41 -14.29 -0.53
C TYR A 203 0.79 -15.68 -1.04
N GLY A 204 1.52 -15.71 -2.14
CA GLY A 204 2.10 -16.93 -2.72
C GLY A 204 1.21 -17.65 -3.72
N ARG A 205 -0.08 -17.36 -3.78
CA ARG A 205 -1.02 -18.07 -4.69
C ARG A 205 -0.60 -17.98 -6.16
N ASP A 206 -0.16 -16.81 -6.59
CA ASP A 206 0.31 -16.55 -7.95
C ASP A 206 1.65 -17.23 -8.25
N LEU A 207 2.53 -17.34 -7.25
CA LEU A 207 3.90 -17.83 -7.41
C LEU A 207 4.01 -19.36 -7.21
N TYR A 208 3.24 -19.92 -6.25
CA TYR A 208 3.34 -21.33 -5.84
C TYR A 208 2.09 -22.15 -6.19
N GLY A 209 1.04 -21.51 -6.74
CA GLY A 209 -0.24 -22.16 -7.03
C GLY A 209 -1.17 -22.28 -5.80
N GLU A 210 -0.69 -21.98 -4.60
CA GLU A 210 -1.43 -22.01 -3.34
C GLU A 210 -0.99 -20.89 -2.38
N VAL A 211 -1.80 -20.59 -1.37
CA VAL A 211 -1.46 -19.60 -0.35
C VAL A 211 -0.28 -20.09 0.50
N LYS A 212 0.73 -19.25 0.67
CA LYS A 212 1.99 -19.56 1.38
C LYS A 212 2.30 -18.61 2.53
N LEU A 213 1.32 -17.84 3.03
CA LEU A 213 1.56 -16.91 4.13
C LEU A 213 2.04 -17.62 5.40
N CYS A 214 1.44 -18.75 5.76
CA CYS A 214 1.86 -19.52 6.94
C CYS A 214 3.29 -20.05 6.80
N ASP A 215 3.67 -20.53 5.62
CA ASP A 215 5.03 -20.99 5.36
C ASP A 215 6.04 -19.83 5.45
N LEU A 216 5.71 -18.67 4.88
CA LEU A 216 6.51 -17.45 5.04
C LEU A 216 6.69 -17.08 6.51
N LEU A 217 5.61 -17.05 7.29
CA LEU A 217 5.66 -16.71 8.71
C LEU A 217 6.55 -17.69 9.51
N ARG A 218 6.45 -19.00 9.25
CA ARG A 218 7.31 -20.02 9.87
C ARG A 218 8.79 -19.82 9.56
N GLU A 219 9.13 -19.29 8.38
CA GLU A 219 10.52 -18.94 8.07
C GLU A 219 10.96 -17.64 8.75
N LEU A 220 10.09 -16.64 8.83
CA LEU A 220 10.43 -15.36 9.42
C LEU A 220 10.58 -15.42 10.96
N VAL A 221 9.81 -16.24 11.66
CA VAL A 221 9.95 -16.40 13.13
C VAL A 221 11.31 -16.99 13.53
N LYS A 222 12.01 -17.67 12.60
CA LYS A 222 13.38 -18.19 12.82
C LYS A 222 14.44 -17.07 12.88
N VAL A 223 14.15 -15.88 12.39
CA VAL A 223 15.09 -14.75 12.41
C VAL A 223 15.26 -14.25 13.84
N LYS A 224 16.43 -14.51 14.43
CA LYS A 224 16.67 -14.37 15.89
C LYS A 224 16.47 -12.95 16.43
N LYS A 225 16.91 -11.93 15.68
CA LYS A 225 16.92 -10.53 16.14
C LYS A 225 15.58 -9.81 15.95
N ILE A 226 14.63 -10.40 15.23
CA ILE A 226 13.26 -9.90 15.11
C ILE A 226 12.46 -10.36 16.32
N HIS A 227 11.74 -9.41 16.92
CA HIS A 227 10.90 -9.63 18.09
C HIS A 227 9.42 -9.68 17.73
N TRP A 228 8.99 -8.86 16.75
CA TRP A 228 7.59 -8.76 16.34
C TRP A 228 7.43 -8.82 14.83
N ILE A 229 6.44 -9.60 14.40
CA ILE A 229 5.99 -9.73 13.02
C ILE A 229 4.51 -9.35 13.03
N ARG A 230 4.18 -8.25 12.34
CA ARG A 230 2.81 -7.78 12.22
C ARG A 230 2.32 -7.98 10.79
N ILE A 231 1.12 -8.52 10.64
CA ILE A 231 0.47 -8.73 9.34
C ILE A 231 -0.54 -7.61 9.15
N LEU A 232 -0.44 -6.87 8.05
CA LEU A 232 -1.38 -5.83 7.68
C LEU A 232 -2.10 -6.20 6.37
N TYR A 233 -3.31 -5.66 6.17
CA TYR A 233 -4.11 -5.81 4.97
C TYR A 233 -4.52 -7.26 4.70
N SER A 234 -5.29 -7.84 5.60
CA SER A 234 -5.86 -9.19 5.46
C SER A 234 -7.25 -9.15 4.81
N TYR A 235 -7.59 -10.19 4.08
CA TYR A 235 -8.91 -10.34 3.48
C TYR A 235 -9.72 -11.41 4.25
N PRO A 236 -10.96 -11.12 4.70
CA PRO A 236 -11.71 -11.99 5.61
C PRO A 236 -11.85 -13.42 5.10
N GLN A 237 -12.27 -13.60 3.85
CA GLN A 237 -12.48 -14.91 3.26
C GLN A 237 -11.21 -15.76 3.16
N SER A 238 -10.04 -15.12 3.07
CA SER A 238 -8.74 -15.79 2.96
C SER A 238 -8.07 -16.03 4.31
N PHE A 239 -8.72 -15.65 5.43
CA PHE A 239 -8.17 -15.80 6.77
C PHE A 239 -8.38 -17.23 7.27
N SER A 240 -7.39 -18.10 7.08
CA SER A 240 -7.50 -19.54 7.34
C SER A 240 -7.39 -19.89 8.84
N ASP A 241 -7.91 -21.06 9.21
CA ASP A 241 -7.76 -21.62 10.56
C ASP A 241 -6.28 -21.85 10.90
N GLU A 242 -5.49 -22.31 9.94
CA GLU A 242 -4.04 -22.47 10.08
C GLU A 242 -3.35 -21.15 10.45
N LEU A 243 -3.75 -20.04 9.82
CA LEU A 243 -3.20 -18.73 10.15
C LEU A 243 -3.60 -18.29 11.57
N ILE A 244 -4.84 -18.54 11.98
CA ILE A 244 -5.32 -18.23 13.34
C ILE A 244 -4.50 -19.02 14.38
N GLU A 245 -4.31 -20.32 14.17
CA GLU A 245 -3.54 -21.20 15.06
C GLU A 245 -2.06 -20.78 15.11
N LEU A 246 -1.48 -20.40 13.99
CA LEU A 246 -0.10 -19.96 13.93
C LEU A 246 0.10 -18.62 14.68
N ILE A 247 -0.81 -17.65 14.53
CA ILE A 247 -0.76 -16.39 15.29
C ILE A 247 -0.89 -16.67 16.79
N ALA A 248 -1.77 -17.57 17.19
CA ALA A 248 -1.99 -17.91 18.59
C ALA A 248 -0.78 -18.63 19.25
N ALA A 249 -0.06 -19.45 18.46
CA ALA A 249 1.03 -20.27 18.94
C ALA A 249 2.40 -19.58 18.96
N GLU A 250 2.62 -18.63 18.05
CA GLU A 250 3.94 -18.01 17.84
C GLU A 250 4.07 -16.64 18.52
N PRO A 251 4.84 -16.52 19.61
CA PRO A 251 4.95 -15.26 20.37
C PRO A 251 5.54 -14.08 19.60
N LYS A 252 6.28 -14.34 18.51
CA LYS A 252 6.81 -13.30 17.64
C LYS A 252 5.78 -12.71 16.71
N ILE A 253 4.69 -13.43 16.39
CA ILE A 253 3.61 -12.91 15.58
C ILE A 253 2.69 -12.11 16.50
N CYS A 254 2.46 -10.83 16.15
CA CYS A 254 1.61 -9.98 16.96
C CYS A 254 0.18 -10.50 17.01
N ASN A 255 -0.44 -10.56 18.21
CA ASN A 255 -1.87 -10.81 18.39
C ASN A 255 -2.69 -9.62 17.88
N TYR A 256 -2.51 -9.28 16.62
CA TYR A 256 -3.08 -8.12 15.96
C TYR A 256 -3.55 -8.52 14.55
N VAL A 257 -4.80 -8.23 14.26
CA VAL A 257 -5.43 -8.57 12.98
C VAL A 257 -5.95 -7.28 12.33
N ASP A 258 -5.44 -6.96 11.15
CA ASP A 258 -5.92 -5.85 10.31
C ASP A 258 -6.80 -6.41 9.21
N LEU A 259 -8.12 -6.26 9.38
CA LEU A 259 -9.15 -6.96 8.61
C LEU A 259 -10.17 -5.96 8.05
N PRO A 260 -9.93 -5.32 6.90
CA PRO A 260 -10.87 -4.38 6.28
C PRO A 260 -12.18 -5.09 5.86
N LEU A 261 -13.23 -4.97 6.68
CA LEU A 261 -14.53 -5.59 6.45
C LEU A 261 -15.40 -4.83 5.45
N GLN A 262 -15.20 -3.53 5.35
CA GLN A 262 -15.85 -2.58 4.44
C GLN A 262 -17.30 -2.26 4.78
N HIS A 263 -18.15 -3.23 5.07
CA HIS A 263 -19.53 -3.07 5.50
C HIS A 263 -20.01 -4.29 6.31
N ALA A 264 -21.25 -4.23 6.87
CA ALA A 264 -21.86 -5.33 7.60
C ALA A 264 -23.25 -5.73 7.07
N ALA A 265 -23.85 -4.97 6.14
CA ALA A 265 -25.07 -5.37 5.47
C ALA A 265 -24.73 -6.22 4.24
N ASP A 266 -25.31 -7.42 4.15
CA ASP A 266 -25.03 -8.39 3.06
C ASP A 266 -25.36 -7.82 1.68
N THR A 267 -26.39 -7.00 1.57
CA THR A 267 -26.79 -6.33 0.34
C THR A 267 -25.73 -5.33 -0.14
N VAL A 268 -25.11 -4.56 0.78
CA VAL A 268 -24.02 -3.64 0.47
C VAL A 268 -22.76 -4.41 0.12
N LEU A 269 -22.39 -5.43 0.89
CA LEU A 269 -21.25 -6.30 0.61
C LEU A 269 -21.35 -6.92 -0.79
N LYS A 270 -22.54 -7.38 -1.18
CA LYS A 270 -22.79 -7.90 -2.53
C LYS A 270 -22.58 -6.82 -3.61
N ARG A 271 -23.09 -5.59 -3.40
CA ARG A 271 -22.86 -4.46 -4.32
C ARG A 271 -21.38 -4.07 -4.39
N MET A 272 -20.63 -4.22 -3.29
CA MET A 272 -19.18 -4.02 -3.22
C MET A 272 -18.38 -5.14 -3.90
N HIS A 273 -19.03 -6.15 -4.45
CA HIS A 273 -18.40 -7.40 -4.94
C HIS A 273 -17.55 -8.07 -3.86
N ARG A 274 -18.02 -8.02 -2.61
CA ARG A 274 -17.46 -8.76 -1.48
C ARG A 274 -18.23 -10.05 -1.29
N PRO A 275 -17.54 -11.21 -1.30
CA PRO A 275 -18.21 -12.50 -1.15
C PRO A 275 -18.59 -12.84 0.30
N ASP A 276 -18.08 -12.06 1.26
CA ASP A 276 -18.34 -12.25 2.68
C ASP A 276 -19.79 -11.91 3.02
N THR A 277 -20.38 -12.64 3.98
CA THR A 277 -21.65 -12.28 4.62
C THR A 277 -21.42 -11.83 6.06
N ARG A 278 -22.38 -11.09 6.63
CA ARG A 278 -22.35 -10.69 8.04
C ARG A 278 -22.12 -11.87 8.97
N ALA A 279 -22.85 -12.95 8.75
CA ALA A 279 -22.72 -14.16 9.58
C ALA A 279 -21.31 -14.78 9.52
N GLN A 280 -20.69 -14.82 8.34
CA GLN A 280 -19.31 -15.31 8.17
C GLN A 280 -18.31 -14.39 8.88
N ILE A 281 -18.48 -13.06 8.76
CA ILE A 281 -17.66 -12.07 9.44
C ILE A 281 -17.76 -12.23 10.96
N GLU A 282 -18.97 -12.30 11.52
CA GLU A 282 -19.21 -12.49 12.95
C GLU A 282 -18.58 -13.79 13.47
N ASN A 283 -18.72 -14.88 12.72
CA ASN A 283 -18.09 -16.16 13.06
C ASN A 283 -16.55 -16.07 13.06
N LEU A 284 -15.96 -15.38 12.07
CA LEU A 284 -14.52 -15.16 12.03
C LEU A 284 -14.04 -14.32 13.23
N LEU A 285 -14.73 -13.21 13.54
CA LEU A 285 -14.39 -12.36 14.69
C LEU A 285 -14.49 -13.13 16.03
N LYS A 286 -15.52 -13.95 16.18
CA LYS A 286 -15.68 -14.84 17.35
C LYS A 286 -14.50 -15.80 17.43
N LYS A 287 -14.18 -16.51 16.35
CA LYS A 287 -13.08 -17.47 16.29
C LYS A 287 -11.73 -16.82 16.63
N LEU A 288 -11.46 -15.62 16.10
CA LEU A 288 -10.25 -14.85 16.40
C LEU A 288 -10.11 -14.58 17.91
N ARG A 289 -11.19 -14.15 18.56
CA ARG A 289 -11.20 -13.86 20.01
C ARG A 289 -11.06 -15.10 20.87
N GLU A 290 -11.66 -16.21 20.44
CA GLU A 290 -11.57 -17.48 21.18
C GLU A 290 -10.19 -18.13 21.08
N LYS A 291 -9.53 -18.01 19.93
CA LYS A 291 -8.28 -18.72 19.63
C LYS A 291 -7.03 -17.91 19.91
N ILE A 292 -7.07 -16.58 19.75
CA ILE A 292 -5.89 -15.72 19.93
C ILE A 292 -6.07 -14.89 21.21
N PRO A 293 -5.35 -15.22 22.30
CA PRO A 293 -5.48 -14.50 23.57
C PRO A 293 -5.13 -13.01 23.43
N GLY A 294 -6.06 -12.14 23.85
CA GLY A 294 -5.84 -10.69 23.81
C GLY A 294 -5.68 -10.11 22.40
N VAL A 295 -6.28 -10.73 21.38
CA VAL A 295 -6.22 -10.23 20.01
C VAL A 295 -6.76 -8.80 19.91
N SER A 296 -6.00 -7.93 19.26
CA SER A 296 -6.46 -6.60 18.86
C SER A 296 -6.90 -6.63 17.40
N ILE A 297 -8.17 -6.30 17.16
CA ILE A 297 -8.78 -6.34 15.83
C ILE A 297 -9.00 -4.93 15.32
N ARG A 298 -8.33 -4.61 14.22
CA ARG A 298 -8.55 -3.38 13.46
C ARG A 298 -9.39 -3.68 12.23
N SER A 299 -10.32 -2.79 11.92
CA SER A 299 -11.11 -2.86 10.68
C SER A 299 -11.31 -1.50 10.06
N THR A 300 -11.76 -1.53 8.81
CA THR A 300 -12.10 -0.34 8.03
C THR A 300 -13.45 -0.54 7.36
N PHE A 301 -14.25 0.52 7.34
CA PHE A 301 -15.60 0.53 6.77
C PHE A 301 -15.79 1.72 5.84
N ILE A 302 -16.68 1.56 4.87
CA ILE A 302 -17.10 2.59 3.92
C ILE A 302 -18.58 2.88 4.18
N VAL A 303 -18.93 4.16 4.30
CA VAL A 303 -20.31 4.65 4.42
C VAL A 303 -20.67 5.54 3.23
N GLY A 304 -21.94 5.68 2.93
CA GLY A 304 -22.39 6.43 1.76
C GLY A 304 -22.09 5.71 0.44
N TYR A 305 -22.05 4.38 0.47
CA TYR A 305 -21.82 3.58 -0.74
C TYR A 305 -23.04 3.72 -1.69
N PRO A 306 -22.87 3.75 -3.03
CA PRO A 306 -23.98 3.89 -3.97
C PRO A 306 -25.14 2.93 -3.67
N GLY A 307 -26.34 3.50 -3.46
CA GLY A 307 -27.54 2.76 -3.08
C GLY A 307 -27.59 2.26 -1.64
N GLU A 308 -26.70 2.72 -0.75
CA GLU A 308 -26.80 2.44 0.68
C GLU A 308 -28.02 3.13 1.28
N THR A 309 -28.88 2.35 1.94
CA THR A 309 -30.08 2.87 2.61
C THR A 309 -29.81 3.16 4.07
N GLU A 310 -30.69 3.95 4.70
CA GLU A 310 -30.62 4.24 6.15
C GLU A 310 -30.66 2.93 6.97
N GLU A 311 -31.45 1.95 6.56
CA GLU A 311 -31.54 0.65 7.24
C GLU A 311 -30.21 -0.12 7.16
N GLU A 312 -29.53 -0.09 6.02
CA GLU A 312 -28.22 -0.72 5.83
C GLU A 312 -27.14 -0.01 6.64
N PHE A 313 -27.18 1.34 6.71
CA PHE A 313 -26.32 2.12 7.59
C PHE A 313 -26.55 1.81 9.07
N GLN A 314 -27.82 1.70 9.53
CA GLN A 314 -28.11 1.31 10.91
C GLN A 314 -27.65 -0.13 11.20
N THR A 315 -27.70 -1.03 10.21
CA THR A 315 -27.15 -2.37 10.31
C THR A 315 -25.64 -2.33 10.60
N LEU A 316 -24.88 -1.50 9.87
CA LEU A 316 -23.46 -1.29 10.11
C LEU A 316 -23.18 -0.70 11.50
N LYS A 317 -23.94 0.32 11.89
CA LYS A 317 -23.80 0.96 13.20
C LYS A 317 -24.03 -0.03 14.36
N ASN A 318 -25.09 -0.84 14.28
CA ASN A 318 -25.39 -1.88 15.27
C ASN A 318 -24.29 -2.94 15.33
N PHE A 319 -23.80 -3.38 14.16
CA PHE A 319 -22.67 -4.31 14.07
C PHE A 319 -21.43 -3.79 14.81
N LEU A 320 -21.08 -2.50 14.62
CA LEU A 320 -19.93 -1.90 15.31
C LEU A 320 -20.10 -1.88 16.83
N ILE A 321 -21.31 -1.57 17.32
CA ILE A 321 -21.64 -1.56 18.75
C ILE A 321 -21.55 -2.99 19.33
N GLU A 322 -22.08 -4.00 18.62
CA GLU A 322 -22.10 -5.39 19.02
C GLU A 322 -20.69 -6.00 19.01
N GLN A 323 -19.94 -5.76 17.92
CA GLN A 323 -18.65 -6.40 17.70
C GLN A 323 -17.50 -5.78 18.49
N ARG A 324 -17.59 -4.54 18.96
CA ARG A 324 -16.58 -3.87 19.81
C ARG A 324 -15.15 -4.07 19.32
N LEU A 325 -14.92 -3.70 18.06
CA LEU A 325 -13.59 -3.76 17.46
C LEU A 325 -12.64 -2.78 18.16
N ASP A 326 -11.37 -3.15 18.32
CA ASP A 326 -10.38 -2.34 19.05
C ASP A 326 -10.01 -1.07 18.31
N LYS A 327 -9.97 -1.14 16.98
CA LYS A 327 -9.67 0.02 16.10
C LYS A 327 -10.58 -0.01 14.88
N VAL A 328 -11.21 1.11 14.62
CA VAL A 328 -12.12 1.28 13.48
C VAL A 328 -11.74 2.53 12.70
N GLY A 329 -11.49 2.36 11.39
CA GLY A 329 -11.43 3.45 10.42
C GLY A 329 -12.74 3.51 9.64
N ILE A 330 -13.33 4.70 9.50
CA ILE A 330 -14.52 4.91 8.69
C ILE A 330 -14.17 5.90 7.58
N PHE A 331 -14.50 5.54 6.35
CA PHE A 331 -14.31 6.38 5.18
C PHE A 331 -15.66 6.63 4.50
N VAL A 332 -15.88 7.85 4.10
CA VAL A 332 -16.96 8.16 3.17
C VAL A 332 -16.58 7.58 1.81
N TYR A 333 -17.55 7.00 1.10
CA TYR A 333 -17.31 6.49 -0.25
C TYR A 333 -16.71 7.59 -1.12
N SER A 334 -15.69 7.23 -1.88
CA SER A 334 -15.05 8.09 -2.88
C SER A 334 -15.32 7.49 -4.26
N ALA A 335 -15.98 8.24 -5.12
CA ALA A 335 -16.25 7.83 -6.49
C ALA A 335 -14.94 7.83 -7.29
N GLU A 336 -14.49 6.64 -7.68
CA GLU A 336 -13.23 6.48 -8.41
C GLU A 336 -13.52 6.04 -9.84
N GLU A 337 -13.07 6.84 -10.79
CA GLU A 337 -13.20 6.59 -12.22
C GLU A 337 -12.75 5.18 -12.60
N ASP A 338 -13.38 4.59 -13.60
CA ASP A 338 -13.10 3.24 -14.11
C ASP A 338 -13.37 2.10 -13.12
N THR A 339 -13.95 2.38 -11.94
CA THR A 339 -14.43 1.34 -11.04
C THR A 339 -15.91 1.03 -11.28
N PRO A 340 -16.38 -0.22 -11.03
CA PRO A 340 -17.79 -0.56 -11.17
C PRO A 340 -18.71 0.33 -10.32
N ALA A 341 -18.30 0.69 -9.11
CA ALA A 341 -19.10 1.53 -8.20
C ALA A 341 -19.30 2.97 -8.73
N PHE A 342 -18.36 3.52 -9.49
CA PHE A 342 -18.51 4.83 -10.15
C PHE A 342 -19.69 4.86 -11.12
N SER A 343 -19.92 3.77 -11.84
CA SER A 343 -21.05 3.65 -12.74
C SER A 343 -22.39 3.51 -11.99
N MET A 344 -22.38 2.91 -10.79
CA MET A 344 -23.56 2.78 -9.95
C MET A 344 -24.01 4.14 -9.39
N GLU A 345 -23.08 5.01 -9.02
CA GLU A 345 -23.38 6.36 -8.53
C GLU A 345 -24.06 7.23 -9.60
N LYS A 346 -23.62 7.13 -10.86
CA LYS A 346 -24.23 7.88 -11.99
C LYS A 346 -25.62 7.39 -12.38
N ALA A 347 -26.00 6.18 -11.96
CA ALA A 347 -27.29 5.57 -12.30
C ALA A 347 -28.40 5.85 -11.26
N GLY A 348 -28.08 6.41 -10.08
CA GLY A 348 -29.03 6.77 -9.01
C GLY A 348 -29.15 8.26 -8.84
#